data_e360c42f3e40e57dd27a6d2d2e5c2505
#
_entry.id   e360c42f3e40e57dd27a6d2d2e5c2505
#
_cell.length_a   1.000
_cell.length_b   1.000
_cell.length_c   1.000
_cell.angle_alpha   90.00
_cell.angle_beta   90.00
_cell.angle_gamma   90.00
#
_symmetry.space_group_name_H-M   'P 1'
#
loop_
_entity.id
_entity.type
_entity.pdbx_description
1 polymer ?
#
loop_
_entity_poly.entity_id
_entity_poly.type
_entity_poly.pdbx_seq_one_letter_code
_entity_poly.pdbx_strand_id
1 'polypeptide(L)'
;MSVLVNKDSKIIVQGFTGSEGTFHASQMIDYGTNVVGGVTPGKGGQEHLGKPVFNTVDEAVQKAGADTSIIFVPPAFAADAIMEAAEAGIKVIICITEGIPTADMVKVKAYIDQLDCTLVGPNCPGVITPEEAKVGIMPGFIFKKGKVGIVSKSGTLTYEAADQVVKQGYGITTAIGIGGDPIIGTTTKEAVELLMNDDETEAIVMIGEIGGNLEAEAARWIKADGNRKPVVGFIAGQTAPAGRTMGHAGAIVGGADDTAQAKMKILAENGVHVVESPAKIGEMVAKVLA
;
A
#
# COMPACT_ATOMS: atom_id res chain seq x y z
N MET A 1 10.50 14.14 3.65
CA MET A 1 9.05 14.21 4.01
C MET A 1 8.47 12.82 3.80
N SER A 2 7.70 12.32 4.74
CA SER A 2 7.03 11.02 4.60
C SER A 2 6.01 11.02 3.46
N VAL A 3 5.92 9.90 2.78
CA VAL A 3 5.04 9.72 1.62
C VAL A 3 3.68 9.22 2.08
N LEU A 4 2.59 9.84 1.64
CA LEU A 4 1.18 9.54 1.92
C LEU A 4 0.74 9.79 3.38
N VAL A 5 1.40 9.21 4.37
CA VAL A 5 0.99 9.30 5.78
C VAL A 5 2.17 9.69 6.68
N ASN A 6 1.91 10.51 7.69
CA ASN A 6 2.90 10.98 8.66
C ASN A 6 2.27 11.19 10.05
N LYS A 7 3.05 11.71 11.01
CA LYS A 7 2.60 11.98 12.38
C LYS A 7 1.45 13.00 12.48
N ASP A 8 1.29 13.85 11.46
CA ASP A 8 0.27 14.91 11.46
C ASP A 8 -1.02 14.45 10.75
N SER A 9 -0.98 13.32 10.03
CA SER A 9 -2.16 12.72 9.38
C SER A 9 -3.24 12.41 10.40
N LYS A 10 -4.49 12.80 10.10
CA LYS A 10 -5.66 12.59 10.97
C LYS A 10 -6.50 11.44 10.44
N ILE A 11 -6.30 10.28 11.05
CA ILE A 11 -6.85 9.02 10.55
C ILE A 11 -8.23 8.74 11.12
N ILE A 12 -9.19 8.39 10.25
CA ILE A 12 -10.46 7.75 10.64
C ILE A 12 -10.51 6.30 10.17
N VAL A 13 -11.24 5.48 10.91
CA VAL A 13 -11.42 4.06 10.62
C VAL A 13 -12.87 3.80 10.21
N GLN A 14 -13.12 3.44 8.94
CA GLN A 14 -14.43 2.96 8.50
C GLN A 14 -14.60 1.49 8.87
N GLY A 15 -15.76 1.14 9.45
CA GLY A 15 -15.96 -0.15 10.08
C GLY A 15 -15.39 -0.22 11.50
N PHE A 16 -15.25 0.92 12.18
CA PHE A 16 -14.51 1.12 13.42
C PHE A 16 -14.94 0.20 14.57
N THR A 17 -16.24 -0.06 14.71
CA THR A 17 -16.78 -0.90 15.77
C THR A 17 -16.93 -2.37 15.40
N GLY A 18 -16.49 -2.78 14.22
CA GLY A 18 -16.38 -4.17 13.82
C GLY A 18 -15.14 -4.84 14.43
N SER A 19 -15.04 -6.16 14.38
CA SER A 19 -13.92 -6.92 14.94
C SER A 19 -12.57 -6.47 14.39
N GLU A 20 -12.42 -6.45 13.07
CA GLU A 20 -11.20 -6.06 12.38
C GLU A 20 -10.88 -4.58 12.61
N GLY A 21 -11.89 -3.70 12.46
CA GLY A 21 -11.74 -2.26 12.69
C GLY A 21 -11.29 -1.97 14.12
N THR A 22 -11.88 -2.62 15.11
CA THR A 22 -11.50 -2.49 16.53
C THR A 22 -10.08 -2.96 16.79
N PHE A 23 -9.74 -4.17 16.32
CA PHE A 23 -8.42 -4.76 16.55
C PHE A 23 -7.30 -3.92 15.92
N HIS A 24 -7.43 -3.59 14.65
CA HIS A 24 -6.38 -2.85 13.94
C HIS A 24 -6.32 -1.37 14.35
N ALA A 25 -7.45 -0.75 14.70
CA ALA A 25 -7.45 0.60 15.26
C ALA A 25 -6.70 0.66 16.59
N SER A 26 -6.91 -0.32 17.49
CA SER A 26 -6.14 -0.42 18.73
C SER A 26 -4.64 -0.51 18.45
N GLN A 27 -4.24 -1.39 17.50
CA GLN A 27 -2.83 -1.53 17.12
C GLN A 27 -2.23 -0.26 16.46
N MET A 28 -3.02 0.54 15.76
CA MET A 28 -2.59 1.83 15.22
C MET A 28 -2.42 2.86 16.33
N ILE A 29 -3.37 2.93 17.28
CA ILE A 29 -3.30 3.82 18.45
C ILE A 29 -2.08 3.46 19.31
N ASP A 30 -1.85 2.19 19.60
CA ASP A 30 -0.70 1.70 20.39
C ASP A 30 0.63 2.01 19.69
N TYR A 31 0.66 2.06 18.36
CA TYR A 31 1.83 2.47 17.58
C TYR A 31 2.10 3.98 17.66
N GLY A 32 1.14 4.78 18.11
CA GLY A 32 1.22 6.23 18.16
C GLY A 32 0.61 6.94 16.94
N THR A 33 -0.10 6.21 16.07
CA THR A 33 -0.82 6.79 14.93
C THR A 33 -1.95 7.69 15.43
N ASN A 34 -2.09 8.87 14.85
CA ASN A 34 -3.10 9.85 15.21
C ASN A 34 -4.50 9.47 14.69
N VAL A 35 -5.11 8.45 15.31
CA VAL A 35 -6.50 8.06 15.05
C VAL A 35 -7.42 9.07 15.74
N VAL A 36 -8.16 9.86 14.97
CA VAL A 36 -9.04 10.92 15.49
C VAL A 36 -10.48 10.48 15.68
N GLY A 37 -10.87 9.33 15.17
CA GLY A 37 -12.20 8.75 15.32
C GLY A 37 -12.45 7.61 14.35
N GLY A 38 -13.70 7.17 14.25
CA GLY A 38 -14.10 6.18 13.27
C GLY A 38 -15.54 6.34 12.81
N VAL A 39 -15.88 5.65 11.75
CA VAL A 39 -17.21 5.69 11.13
C VAL A 39 -17.86 4.32 11.25
N THR A 40 -19.06 4.30 11.81
CA THR A 40 -19.96 3.16 11.79
C THR A 40 -21.40 3.69 11.72
N PRO A 41 -22.07 3.55 10.57
CA PRO A 41 -23.44 4.03 10.40
C PRO A 41 -24.38 3.53 11.51
N GLY A 42 -25.21 4.42 12.06
CA GLY A 42 -26.14 4.13 13.15
C GLY A 42 -25.50 4.09 14.57
N LYS A 43 -24.18 4.33 14.70
CA LYS A 43 -23.48 4.38 15.99
C LYS A 43 -22.85 5.74 16.29
N GLY A 44 -23.18 6.75 15.49
CA GLY A 44 -22.72 8.13 15.72
C GLY A 44 -23.07 8.65 17.09
N GLY A 45 -22.16 9.42 17.70
CA GLY A 45 -22.31 9.94 19.06
C GLY A 45 -21.85 9.01 20.18
N GLN A 46 -21.48 7.75 19.85
CA GLN A 46 -20.85 6.82 20.79
C GLN A 46 -19.34 7.10 20.88
N GLU A 47 -18.71 6.50 21.86
CA GLU A 47 -17.25 6.43 21.99
C GLU A 47 -16.79 4.98 21.83
N HIS A 48 -15.65 4.78 21.13
CA HIS A 48 -15.04 3.47 20.96
C HIS A 48 -13.50 3.63 20.97
N LEU A 49 -12.80 2.81 21.74
CA LEU A 49 -11.35 2.93 21.97
C LEU A 49 -10.92 4.35 22.43
N GLY A 50 -11.75 5.04 23.19
CA GLY A 50 -11.49 6.42 23.62
C GLY A 50 -11.56 7.46 22.48
N LYS A 51 -12.21 7.13 21.36
CA LYS A 51 -12.36 8.00 20.20
C LYS A 51 -13.83 8.12 19.78
N PRO A 52 -14.25 9.27 19.21
CA PRO A 52 -15.62 9.45 18.76
C PRO A 52 -15.96 8.54 17.56
N VAL A 53 -17.20 8.08 17.55
CA VAL A 53 -17.81 7.37 16.41
C VAL A 53 -18.74 8.32 15.68
N PHE A 54 -18.61 8.36 14.37
CA PHE A 54 -19.42 9.16 13.46
C PHE A 54 -20.33 8.26 12.60
N ASN A 55 -21.42 8.80 12.07
CA ASN A 55 -22.28 8.08 11.14
C ASN A 55 -21.75 8.10 9.72
N THR A 56 -21.06 9.18 9.34
CA THR A 56 -20.54 9.40 7.98
C THR A 56 -19.11 9.92 8.01
N VAL A 57 -18.40 9.76 6.88
CA VAL A 57 -17.05 10.31 6.72
C VAL A 57 -17.11 11.85 6.72
N ASP A 58 -18.13 12.46 6.12
CA ASP A 58 -18.32 13.92 6.13
C ASP A 58 -18.40 14.48 7.56
N GLU A 59 -19.16 13.83 8.45
CA GLU A 59 -19.17 14.19 9.87
C GLU A 59 -17.78 14.14 10.51
N ALA A 60 -16.98 13.11 10.19
CA ALA A 60 -15.63 12.96 10.73
C ALA A 60 -14.68 14.04 10.19
N VAL A 61 -14.78 14.38 8.92
CA VAL A 61 -14.03 15.50 8.32
C VAL A 61 -14.38 16.82 9.01
N GLN A 62 -15.68 17.14 9.13
CA GLN A 62 -16.13 18.41 9.70
C GLN A 62 -15.83 18.53 11.21
N LYS A 63 -15.99 17.47 11.99
CA LYS A 63 -15.91 17.51 13.46
C LYS A 63 -14.53 17.17 14.01
N ALA A 64 -13.76 16.31 13.32
CA ALA A 64 -12.42 15.86 13.74
C ALA A 64 -11.30 16.33 12.82
N GLY A 65 -11.62 16.92 11.66
CA GLY A 65 -10.65 17.37 10.67
C GLY A 65 -9.90 16.22 10.02
N ALA A 66 -10.55 15.08 9.83
CA ALA A 66 -9.97 13.91 9.21
C ALA A 66 -9.48 14.19 7.78
N ASP A 67 -8.32 13.69 7.43
CA ASP A 67 -7.70 13.81 6.11
C ASP A 67 -7.33 12.45 5.48
N THR A 68 -7.31 11.39 6.28
CA THR A 68 -6.94 10.04 5.90
C THR A 68 -7.99 9.04 6.40
N SER A 69 -8.43 8.14 5.54
CA SER A 69 -9.38 7.07 5.89
C SER A 69 -8.76 5.70 5.67
N ILE A 70 -8.97 4.79 6.64
CA ILE A 70 -8.68 3.36 6.47
C ILE A 70 -9.97 2.56 6.57
N ILE A 71 -10.14 1.58 5.65
CA ILE A 71 -11.39 0.86 5.43
C ILE A 71 -11.25 -0.60 5.81
N PHE A 72 -12.09 -1.05 6.76
CA PHE A 72 -12.24 -2.43 7.22
C PHE A 72 -13.68 -2.94 7.07
N VAL A 73 -14.50 -2.30 6.24
CA VAL A 73 -15.87 -2.75 6.03
C VAL A 73 -15.93 -4.01 5.15
N PRO A 74 -16.99 -4.84 5.26
CA PRO A 74 -17.15 -6.02 4.41
C PRO A 74 -17.12 -5.69 2.90
N PRO A 75 -16.70 -6.64 2.02
CA PRO A 75 -16.51 -6.41 0.60
C PRO A 75 -17.72 -5.79 -0.13
N ALA A 76 -18.94 -6.18 0.26
CA ALA A 76 -20.16 -5.66 -0.35
C ALA A 76 -20.39 -4.16 -0.13
N PHE A 77 -19.71 -3.54 0.84
CA PHE A 77 -19.88 -2.13 1.21
C PHE A 77 -18.58 -1.31 0.99
N ALA A 78 -17.48 -1.97 0.65
CA ALA A 78 -16.18 -1.31 0.58
C ALA A 78 -16.08 -0.33 -0.59
N ALA A 79 -16.70 -0.62 -1.72
CA ALA A 79 -16.76 0.29 -2.85
C ALA A 79 -17.46 1.62 -2.49
N ASP A 80 -18.61 1.53 -1.81
CA ASP A 80 -19.34 2.71 -1.33
C ASP A 80 -18.54 3.48 -0.27
N ALA A 81 -17.86 2.76 0.63
CA ALA A 81 -17.00 3.37 1.65
C ALA A 81 -15.81 4.14 1.04
N ILE A 82 -15.21 3.65 -0.05
CA ILE A 82 -14.15 4.37 -0.78
C ILE A 82 -14.73 5.65 -1.41
N MET A 83 -15.86 5.54 -2.11
CA MET A 83 -16.48 6.69 -2.76
C MET A 83 -16.96 7.73 -1.76
N GLU A 84 -17.55 7.33 -0.63
CA GLU A 84 -17.93 8.22 0.47
C GLU A 84 -16.72 9.01 1.02
N ALA A 85 -15.59 8.32 1.24
CA ALA A 85 -14.37 8.97 1.72
C ALA A 85 -13.84 10.00 0.70
N ALA A 86 -13.82 9.65 -0.57
CA ALA A 86 -13.39 10.54 -1.64
C ALA A 86 -14.29 11.77 -1.78
N GLU A 87 -15.61 11.58 -1.75
CA GLU A 87 -16.61 12.66 -1.80
C GLU A 87 -16.50 13.62 -0.60
N ALA A 88 -16.22 13.08 0.60
CA ALA A 88 -16.03 13.89 1.79
C ALA A 88 -14.69 14.68 1.81
N GLY A 89 -13.86 14.54 0.78
CA GLY A 89 -12.61 15.29 0.63
C GLY A 89 -11.40 14.67 1.34
N ILE A 90 -11.48 13.41 1.73
CA ILE A 90 -10.33 12.65 2.25
C ILE A 90 -9.23 12.59 1.18
N LYS A 91 -8.00 12.89 1.57
CA LYS A 91 -6.85 12.94 0.66
C LYS A 91 -6.18 11.59 0.44
N VAL A 92 -6.11 10.77 1.48
CA VAL A 92 -5.53 9.43 1.41
C VAL A 92 -6.55 8.40 1.91
N ILE A 93 -6.91 7.48 1.05
CA ILE A 93 -7.87 6.40 1.33
C ILE A 93 -7.10 5.08 1.25
N ILE A 94 -7.14 4.28 2.32
CA ILE A 94 -6.46 2.99 2.38
C ILE A 94 -7.52 1.92 2.57
N CYS A 95 -7.69 1.04 1.58
CA CYS A 95 -8.69 -0.03 1.61
C CYS A 95 -8.02 -1.39 1.86
N ILE A 96 -8.23 -1.93 3.07
CA ILE A 96 -7.67 -3.23 3.46
C ILE A 96 -8.52 -4.38 2.91
N THR A 97 -9.80 -4.14 2.75
CA THR A 97 -10.81 -5.14 2.36
C THR A 97 -10.41 -5.91 1.11
N GLU A 98 -10.42 -7.23 1.22
CA GLU A 98 -10.28 -8.19 0.12
C GLU A 98 -11.65 -8.64 -0.40
N GLY A 99 -11.72 -9.01 -1.68
CA GLY A 99 -12.92 -9.62 -2.27
C GLY A 99 -13.97 -8.62 -2.73
N ILE A 100 -13.60 -7.37 -2.96
CA ILE A 100 -14.49 -6.39 -3.61
C ILE A 100 -14.72 -6.83 -5.06
N PRO A 101 -15.97 -6.89 -5.55
CA PRO A 101 -16.21 -7.25 -6.94
C PRO A 101 -15.47 -6.34 -7.92
N THR A 102 -14.79 -6.94 -8.90
CA THR A 102 -14.01 -6.18 -9.90
C THR A 102 -14.88 -5.13 -10.63
N ALA A 103 -16.14 -5.46 -10.92
CA ALA A 103 -17.08 -4.53 -11.57
C ALA A 103 -17.36 -3.28 -10.72
N ASP A 104 -17.33 -3.40 -9.39
CA ASP A 104 -17.51 -2.27 -8.49
C ASP A 104 -16.23 -1.43 -8.42
N MET A 105 -15.05 -2.07 -8.41
CA MET A 105 -13.78 -1.36 -8.48
C MET A 105 -13.56 -0.61 -9.79
N VAL A 106 -14.12 -1.08 -10.92
CA VAL A 106 -14.13 -0.29 -12.19
C VAL A 106 -14.87 1.03 -12.00
N LYS A 107 -16.02 1.01 -11.32
CA LYS A 107 -16.80 2.24 -11.03
C LYS A 107 -16.05 3.14 -10.05
N VAL A 108 -15.52 2.55 -8.97
CA VAL A 108 -14.71 3.27 -7.99
C VAL A 108 -13.56 4.00 -8.67
N LYS A 109 -12.76 3.29 -9.48
CA LYS A 109 -11.61 3.88 -10.17
C LYS A 109 -12.01 5.02 -11.08
N ALA A 110 -13.06 4.85 -11.90
CA ALA A 110 -13.57 5.89 -12.78
C ALA A 110 -14.07 7.14 -12.01
N TYR A 111 -14.57 6.95 -10.79
CA TYR A 111 -15.05 8.02 -9.93
C TYR A 111 -13.89 8.77 -9.26
N ILE A 112 -12.99 8.06 -8.58
CA ILE A 112 -11.90 8.67 -7.81
C ILE A 112 -10.86 9.35 -8.70
N ASP A 113 -10.66 8.90 -9.96
CA ASP A 113 -9.75 9.53 -10.92
C ASP A 113 -10.15 10.98 -11.29
N GLN A 114 -11.36 11.39 -10.94
CA GLN A 114 -11.86 12.75 -11.14
C GLN A 114 -11.68 13.63 -9.89
N LEU A 115 -11.21 13.06 -8.78
CA LEU A 115 -11.10 13.73 -7.48
C LEU A 115 -9.62 13.84 -7.06
N ASP A 116 -9.35 14.80 -6.19
CA ASP A 116 -8.00 15.00 -5.61
C ASP A 116 -7.83 14.11 -4.37
N CYS A 117 -7.74 12.80 -4.60
CA CYS A 117 -7.47 11.81 -3.55
C CYS A 117 -6.59 10.66 -4.07
N THR A 118 -5.88 10.02 -3.17
CA THR A 118 -5.07 8.83 -3.45
C THR A 118 -5.68 7.61 -2.78
N LEU A 119 -6.03 6.59 -3.57
CA LEU A 119 -6.48 5.30 -3.05
C LEU A 119 -5.32 4.29 -3.05
N VAL A 120 -5.03 3.69 -1.90
CA VAL A 120 -4.12 2.55 -1.74
C VAL A 120 -4.95 1.29 -1.48
N GLY A 121 -4.72 0.24 -2.26
CA GLY A 121 -5.54 -0.96 -2.27
C GLY A 121 -6.61 -0.92 -3.36
N PRO A 122 -7.64 -1.77 -3.28
CA PRO A 122 -8.00 -2.68 -2.18
C PRO A 122 -7.06 -3.89 -2.01
N ASN A 123 -7.41 -4.77 -1.05
CA ASN A 123 -6.65 -6.01 -0.75
C ASN A 123 -5.16 -5.71 -0.49
N CYS A 124 -4.90 -4.79 0.43
CA CYS A 124 -3.56 -4.30 0.74
C CYS A 124 -3.27 -4.32 2.24
N PRO A 125 -1.99 -4.35 2.66
CA PRO A 125 -1.64 -4.28 4.07
C PRO A 125 -1.61 -2.85 4.63
N GLY A 126 -1.81 -1.84 3.79
CA GLY A 126 -1.76 -0.43 4.15
C GLY A 126 -0.44 0.27 3.87
N VAL A 127 -0.18 1.33 4.62
CA VAL A 127 1.02 2.17 4.52
C VAL A 127 1.62 2.36 5.90
N ILE A 128 2.95 2.32 6.00
CA ILE A 128 3.67 2.65 7.23
C ILE A 128 4.84 3.58 6.95
N THR A 129 4.91 4.68 7.69
CA THR A 129 6.08 5.55 7.85
C THR A 129 6.62 5.32 9.25
N PRO A 130 7.75 4.59 9.40
CA PRO A 130 8.25 4.19 10.71
C PRO A 130 8.47 5.38 11.64
N GLU A 131 8.10 5.22 12.90
CA GLU A 131 8.14 6.22 13.98
C GLU A 131 7.19 7.41 13.80
N GLU A 132 6.39 7.43 12.72
CA GLU A 132 5.43 8.51 12.45
C GLU A 132 3.98 8.00 12.41
N ALA A 133 3.65 7.10 11.50
CA ALA A 133 2.30 6.57 11.35
C ALA A 133 2.30 5.16 10.75
N LYS A 134 1.48 4.31 11.32
CA LYS A 134 1.09 3.02 10.76
C LYS A 134 -0.39 3.08 10.45
N VAL A 135 -0.75 3.03 9.17
CA VAL A 135 -2.15 3.02 8.71
C VAL A 135 -2.40 1.73 7.94
N GLY A 136 -2.82 0.71 8.66
CA GLY A 136 -2.97 -0.63 8.12
C GLY A 136 -2.70 -1.74 9.13
N ILE A 137 -2.44 -2.93 8.57
CA ILE A 137 -2.25 -4.17 9.32
C ILE A 137 -0.78 -4.59 9.48
N MET A 138 0.15 -3.80 8.94
CA MET A 138 1.59 -4.10 8.99
C MET A 138 2.09 -4.21 10.43
N PRO A 139 2.94 -5.21 10.77
CA PRO A 139 3.51 -5.36 12.12
C PRO A 139 4.58 -4.28 12.37
N GLY A 140 4.21 -3.21 13.06
CA GLY A 140 5.05 -2.00 13.23
C GLY A 140 6.44 -2.27 13.81
N PHE A 141 6.60 -3.31 14.62
CA PHE A 141 7.89 -3.64 15.28
C PHE A 141 9.00 -4.08 14.32
N ILE A 142 8.66 -4.52 13.10
CA ILE A 142 9.64 -4.92 12.06
C ILE A 142 10.28 -3.68 11.43
N PHE A 143 9.52 -2.60 11.32
CA PHE A 143 9.94 -1.40 10.59
C PHE A 143 10.74 -0.45 11.49
N LYS A 144 11.90 -0.03 11.01
CA LYS A 144 12.75 1.00 11.63
C LYS A 144 12.91 2.15 10.66
N LYS A 145 12.94 3.38 11.17
CA LYS A 145 13.19 4.57 10.34
C LYS A 145 14.54 4.48 9.64
N GLY A 146 14.59 4.86 8.38
CA GLY A 146 15.82 4.82 7.59
C GLY A 146 15.66 5.42 6.20
N LYS A 147 16.23 4.76 5.18
CA LYS A 147 16.52 5.33 3.87
C LYS A 147 15.87 4.60 2.69
N VAL A 148 15.17 3.49 2.92
CA VAL A 148 14.68 2.62 1.85
C VAL A 148 13.16 2.70 1.76
N GLY A 149 12.64 3.06 0.61
CA GLY A 149 11.22 2.95 0.29
C GLY A 149 10.85 1.53 -0.13
N ILE A 150 9.65 1.06 0.21
CA ILE A 150 9.14 -0.24 -0.25
C ILE A 150 7.80 -0.04 -0.95
N VAL A 151 7.67 -0.61 -2.15
CA VAL A 151 6.41 -0.77 -2.88
C VAL A 151 6.18 -2.25 -3.11
N SER A 152 5.02 -2.75 -2.70
CA SER A 152 4.74 -4.19 -2.80
C SER A 152 3.27 -4.50 -3.06
N LYS A 153 3.01 -5.50 -3.90
CA LYS A 153 1.70 -6.12 -4.02
C LYS A 153 1.41 -7.10 -2.89
N SER A 154 2.46 -7.68 -2.29
CA SER A 154 2.36 -8.71 -1.27
C SER A 154 2.59 -8.15 0.13
N GLY A 155 1.65 -8.36 1.05
CA GLY A 155 1.83 -8.01 2.46
C GLY A 155 2.99 -8.77 3.09
N THR A 156 3.02 -10.10 2.96
CA THR A 156 4.03 -10.97 3.57
C THR A 156 5.45 -10.66 3.08
N LEU A 157 5.64 -10.48 1.77
CA LEU A 157 6.94 -10.13 1.22
C LEU A 157 7.38 -8.71 1.57
N THR A 158 6.45 -7.79 1.83
CA THR A 158 6.76 -6.47 2.40
C THR A 158 7.45 -6.60 3.75
N TYR A 159 6.92 -7.49 4.62
CA TYR A 159 7.47 -7.70 5.96
C TYR A 159 8.85 -8.36 5.91
N GLU A 160 9.00 -9.35 5.04
CA GLU A 160 10.29 -10.04 4.80
C GLU A 160 11.35 -9.05 4.29
N ALA A 161 11.03 -8.24 3.30
CA ALA A 161 11.94 -7.23 2.76
C ALA A 161 12.31 -6.18 3.80
N ALA A 162 11.34 -5.67 4.56
CA ALA A 162 11.59 -4.69 5.61
C ALA A 162 12.54 -5.23 6.70
N ASP A 163 12.29 -6.46 7.17
CA ASP A 163 13.15 -7.13 8.15
C ASP A 163 14.59 -7.28 7.65
N GLN A 164 14.78 -7.70 6.40
CA GLN A 164 16.10 -7.83 5.78
C GLN A 164 16.80 -6.47 5.66
N VAL A 165 16.12 -5.44 5.17
CA VAL A 165 16.67 -4.08 5.04
C VAL A 165 17.09 -3.52 6.40
N VAL A 166 16.26 -3.70 7.42
CA VAL A 166 16.56 -3.29 8.81
C VAL A 166 17.77 -4.04 9.36
N LYS A 167 17.90 -5.35 9.13
CA LYS A 167 19.05 -6.15 9.52
C LYS A 167 20.36 -5.74 8.83
N GLN A 168 20.28 -5.16 7.64
CA GLN A 168 21.44 -4.53 6.96
C GLN A 168 21.76 -3.13 7.48
N GLY A 169 20.98 -2.58 8.42
CA GLY A 169 21.22 -1.29 9.06
C GLY A 169 20.67 -0.07 8.31
N TYR A 170 19.86 -0.25 7.26
CA TYR A 170 19.38 0.88 6.43
C TYR A 170 18.03 1.44 6.87
N GLY A 171 17.10 0.61 7.34
CA GLY A 171 15.77 1.03 7.72
C GLY A 171 14.90 1.55 6.56
N ILE A 172 13.66 1.89 6.88
CA ILE A 172 12.59 2.18 5.92
C ILE A 172 12.15 3.65 6.03
N THR A 173 11.97 4.33 4.91
CA THR A 173 11.31 5.66 4.85
C THR A 173 9.80 5.51 4.87
N THR A 174 9.25 4.82 3.88
CA THR A 174 7.84 4.47 3.81
C THR A 174 7.68 3.11 3.12
N ALA A 175 6.82 2.25 3.64
CA ALA A 175 6.39 1.04 2.96
C ALA A 175 4.93 1.19 2.52
N ILE A 176 4.69 0.99 1.23
CA ILE A 176 3.39 1.11 0.58
C ILE A 176 2.98 -0.27 0.04
N GLY A 177 1.98 -0.87 0.67
CA GLY A 177 1.34 -2.06 0.12
C GLY A 177 0.22 -1.66 -0.83
N ILE A 178 0.39 -1.91 -2.12
CA ILE A 178 -0.57 -1.45 -3.15
C ILE A 178 -1.72 -2.42 -3.42
N GLY A 179 -1.61 -3.65 -2.92
CA GLY A 179 -2.63 -4.69 -3.09
C GLY A 179 -2.42 -5.60 -4.31
N GLY A 180 -3.11 -6.75 -4.28
CA GLY A 180 -3.02 -7.81 -5.29
C GLY A 180 -4.26 -7.98 -6.17
N ASP A 181 -5.22 -7.08 -6.11
CA ASP A 181 -6.43 -7.13 -6.93
C ASP A 181 -6.15 -6.66 -8.38
N PRO A 182 -6.96 -7.09 -9.36
CA PRO A 182 -6.79 -6.69 -10.76
C PRO A 182 -6.96 -5.18 -10.99
N ILE A 183 -7.81 -4.53 -10.19
CA ILE A 183 -8.03 -3.08 -10.22
C ILE A 183 -7.72 -2.50 -8.85
N ILE A 184 -6.65 -1.72 -8.81
CA ILE A 184 -6.15 -1.06 -7.60
C ILE A 184 -6.16 0.45 -7.79
N GLY A 185 -6.16 1.21 -6.71
CA GLY A 185 -6.12 2.66 -6.72
C GLY A 185 -4.77 3.18 -7.21
N THR A 186 -3.72 2.94 -6.44
CA THR A 186 -2.35 3.36 -6.72
C THR A 186 -1.57 2.24 -7.40
N THR A 187 -1.05 2.49 -8.59
CA THR A 187 -0.23 1.54 -9.36
C THR A 187 1.19 1.44 -8.82
N THR A 188 1.92 0.39 -9.23
CA THR A 188 3.36 0.24 -8.91
C THR A 188 4.16 1.46 -9.35
N LYS A 189 3.89 1.98 -10.56
CA LYS A 189 4.55 3.18 -11.10
C LYS A 189 4.32 4.40 -10.20
N GLU A 190 3.07 4.70 -9.87
CA GLU A 190 2.71 5.85 -9.05
C GLU A 190 3.33 5.78 -7.66
N ALA A 191 3.32 4.61 -7.02
CA ALA A 191 3.96 4.44 -5.72
C ALA A 191 5.50 4.57 -5.79
N VAL A 192 6.14 4.06 -6.84
CA VAL A 192 7.57 4.26 -7.10
C VAL A 192 7.88 5.73 -7.33
N GLU A 193 7.05 6.43 -8.11
CA GLU A 193 7.20 7.86 -8.39
C GLU A 193 7.16 8.71 -7.11
N LEU A 194 6.24 8.41 -6.19
CA LEU A 194 6.17 9.06 -4.89
C LEU A 194 7.47 8.89 -4.10
N LEU A 195 8.02 7.67 -4.02
CA LEU A 195 9.28 7.38 -3.32
C LEU A 195 10.51 7.94 -4.05
N MET A 196 10.48 7.99 -5.38
CA MET A 196 11.55 8.58 -6.19
C MET A 196 11.66 10.09 -5.95
N ASN A 197 10.55 10.76 -5.65
CA ASN A 197 10.47 12.19 -5.35
C ASN A 197 10.62 12.52 -3.85
N ASP A 198 10.72 11.53 -2.98
CA ASP A 198 10.94 11.75 -1.54
C ASP A 198 12.44 11.90 -1.24
N ASP A 199 12.84 13.05 -0.70
CA ASP A 199 14.25 13.38 -0.44
C ASP A 199 14.92 12.46 0.61
N GLU A 200 14.13 11.84 1.51
CA GLU A 200 14.64 10.91 2.52
C GLU A 200 14.89 9.50 1.97
N THR A 201 14.27 9.15 0.84
CA THR A 201 14.43 7.84 0.21
C THR A 201 15.69 7.82 -0.66
N GLU A 202 16.65 6.95 -0.34
CA GLU A 202 17.90 6.76 -1.09
C GLU A 202 17.86 5.54 -2.02
N ALA A 203 17.06 4.53 -1.71
CA ALA A 203 16.82 3.35 -2.56
C ALA A 203 15.37 2.88 -2.44
N ILE A 204 14.90 2.12 -3.43
CA ILE A 204 13.54 1.59 -3.46
C ILE A 204 13.58 0.07 -3.62
N VAL A 205 12.76 -0.64 -2.86
CA VAL A 205 12.46 -2.06 -3.09
C VAL A 205 11.09 -2.15 -3.76
N MET A 206 11.03 -2.80 -4.90
CA MET A 206 9.82 -3.01 -5.68
C MET A 206 9.51 -4.51 -5.77
N ILE A 207 8.41 -4.93 -5.15
CA ILE A 207 7.98 -6.33 -5.11
C ILE A 207 6.70 -6.47 -5.93
N GLY A 208 6.81 -7.23 -6.99
CA GLY A 208 5.70 -7.58 -7.87
C GLY A 208 5.43 -9.08 -7.91
N GLU A 209 4.57 -9.46 -8.81
CA GLU A 209 4.15 -10.85 -9.02
C GLU A 209 3.81 -11.10 -10.48
N ILE A 210 3.54 -12.35 -10.83
CA ILE A 210 3.02 -12.71 -12.15
C ILE A 210 1.69 -12.03 -12.43
N GLY A 211 1.35 -11.86 -13.69
CA GLY A 211 0.10 -11.26 -14.16
C GLY A 211 0.15 -9.73 -14.29
N GLY A 212 -0.55 -9.23 -15.30
CA GLY A 212 -0.59 -7.81 -15.64
C GLY A 212 0.77 -7.21 -16.05
N ASN A 213 0.83 -5.90 -16.18
CA ASN A 213 1.98 -5.16 -16.71
C ASN A 213 2.52 -4.04 -15.80
N LEU A 214 1.98 -3.87 -14.60
CA LEU A 214 2.26 -2.73 -13.71
C LEU A 214 3.75 -2.59 -13.37
N GLU A 215 4.45 -3.69 -13.13
CA GLU A 215 5.89 -3.67 -12.82
C GLU A 215 6.73 -3.31 -14.07
N ALA A 216 6.30 -3.76 -15.25
CA ALA A 216 6.96 -3.40 -16.52
C ALA A 216 6.76 -1.92 -16.86
N GLU A 217 5.59 -1.36 -16.59
CA GLU A 217 5.31 0.08 -16.73
C GLU A 217 6.17 0.89 -15.76
N ALA A 218 6.25 0.47 -14.51
CA ALA A 218 7.10 1.11 -13.51
C ALA A 218 8.58 1.09 -13.93
N ALA A 219 9.09 -0.05 -14.41
CA ALA A 219 10.48 -0.17 -14.87
C ALA A 219 10.80 0.75 -16.05
N ARG A 220 9.91 0.84 -17.04
CA ARG A 220 10.08 1.77 -18.18
C ARG A 220 10.09 3.23 -17.72
N TRP A 221 9.22 3.58 -16.76
CA TRP A 221 9.18 4.92 -16.17
C TRP A 221 10.46 5.22 -15.39
N ILE A 222 10.96 4.29 -14.57
CA ILE A 222 12.23 4.43 -13.82
C ILE A 222 13.39 4.75 -14.77
N LYS A 223 13.49 4.04 -15.90
CA LYS A 223 14.49 4.31 -16.92
C LYS A 223 14.33 5.68 -17.58
N ALA A 224 13.10 6.07 -17.90
CA ALA A 224 12.78 7.36 -18.50
C ALA A 224 13.07 8.54 -17.54
N ASP A 225 12.91 8.32 -16.23
CA ASP A 225 13.24 9.26 -15.15
C ASP A 225 14.77 9.33 -14.87
N GLY A 226 15.59 8.56 -15.58
CA GLY A 226 17.05 8.57 -15.50
C GLY A 226 17.63 7.72 -14.36
N ASN A 227 16.88 6.79 -13.79
CA ASN A 227 17.32 5.92 -12.69
C ASN A 227 17.93 6.71 -11.52
N ARG A 228 17.29 7.80 -11.11
CA ARG A 228 17.80 8.76 -10.11
C ARG A 228 18.14 8.11 -8.76
N LYS A 229 17.43 7.05 -8.40
CA LYS A 229 17.67 6.24 -7.20
C LYS A 229 17.72 4.77 -7.60
N PRO A 230 18.59 3.95 -6.99
CA PRO A 230 18.62 2.52 -7.26
C PRO A 230 17.31 1.86 -6.83
N VAL A 231 16.81 0.97 -7.69
CA VAL A 231 15.62 0.16 -7.43
C VAL A 231 16.00 -1.30 -7.41
N VAL A 232 15.69 -2.00 -6.33
CA VAL A 232 15.84 -3.46 -6.18
C VAL A 232 14.50 -4.11 -6.46
N GLY A 233 14.43 -5.02 -7.43
CA GLY A 233 13.20 -5.66 -7.89
C GLY A 233 13.13 -7.15 -7.61
N PHE A 234 11.97 -7.62 -7.15
CA PHE A 234 11.65 -9.03 -7.03
C PHE A 234 10.27 -9.32 -7.62
N ILE A 235 10.13 -10.41 -8.36
CA ILE A 235 8.85 -10.87 -8.93
C ILE A 235 8.52 -12.27 -8.37
N ALA A 236 7.40 -12.36 -7.66
CA ALA A 236 6.89 -13.61 -7.13
C ALA A 236 6.21 -14.47 -8.23
N GLY A 237 6.15 -15.79 -8.00
CA GLY A 237 5.44 -16.70 -8.89
C GLY A 237 6.30 -17.34 -9.97
N GLN A 238 7.63 -17.44 -9.80
CA GLN A 238 8.55 -18.02 -10.80
C GLN A 238 8.22 -19.47 -11.17
N THR A 239 7.60 -20.23 -10.28
CA THR A 239 7.18 -21.63 -10.49
C THR A 239 5.67 -21.79 -10.70
N ALA A 240 4.96 -20.68 -10.89
CA ALA A 240 3.51 -20.70 -11.05
C ALA A 240 3.11 -21.37 -12.38
N PRO A 241 2.15 -22.31 -12.35
CA PRO A 241 1.64 -22.90 -13.59
C PRO A 241 0.80 -21.87 -14.36
N ALA A 242 0.90 -21.89 -15.70
CA ALA A 242 0.12 -21.01 -16.55
C ALA A 242 -1.38 -21.21 -16.36
N GLY A 243 -2.16 -20.13 -16.44
CA GLY A 243 -3.63 -20.15 -16.38
C GLY A 243 -4.23 -20.43 -14.99
N ARG A 244 -3.41 -20.42 -13.92
CA ARG A 244 -3.91 -20.53 -12.54
C ARG A 244 -3.64 -19.24 -11.77
N THR A 245 -4.63 -18.83 -10.98
CA THR A 245 -4.50 -17.72 -10.03
C THR A 245 -3.67 -18.19 -8.81
N MET A 246 -2.68 -17.39 -8.41
CA MET A 246 -1.72 -17.73 -7.36
C MET A 246 -1.84 -16.76 -6.18
N GLY A 247 -2.77 -17.03 -5.26
CA GLY A 247 -3.02 -16.22 -4.07
C GLY A 247 -3.85 -14.98 -4.36
N HIS A 248 -3.32 -14.01 -5.09
CA HIS A 248 -4.04 -12.79 -5.46
C HIS A 248 -4.87 -12.97 -6.73
N ALA A 249 -6.02 -12.30 -6.82
CA ALA A 249 -6.89 -12.36 -7.99
C ALA A 249 -6.21 -11.86 -9.27
N GLY A 250 -5.28 -10.90 -9.15
CA GLY A 250 -4.47 -10.37 -10.25
C GLY A 250 -3.25 -11.24 -10.61
N ALA A 251 -2.87 -12.22 -9.79
CA ALA A 251 -1.69 -13.06 -9.98
C ALA A 251 -2.00 -14.27 -10.86
N ILE A 252 -2.22 -14.03 -12.13
CA ILE A 252 -2.49 -15.05 -13.16
C ILE A 252 -1.69 -14.76 -14.42
N VAL A 253 -1.01 -15.77 -14.96
CA VAL A 253 -0.30 -15.65 -16.24
C VAL A 253 -1.30 -15.78 -17.39
N GLY A 254 -1.60 -14.68 -18.07
CA GLY A 254 -2.49 -14.62 -19.22
C GLY A 254 -1.74 -14.56 -20.56
N GLY A 255 -0.46 -14.19 -20.56
CA GLY A 255 0.37 -14.04 -21.76
C GLY A 255 1.84 -14.34 -21.54
N ALA A 256 2.63 -14.16 -22.58
CA ALA A 256 4.08 -14.42 -22.51
C ALA A 256 4.84 -13.38 -21.69
N ASP A 257 4.36 -12.13 -21.67
CA ASP A 257 5.05 -10.99 -21.07
C ASP A 257 4.75 -10.80 -19.58
N ASP A 258 3.75 -11.50 -19.03
CA ASP A 258 3.33 -11.38 -17.64
C ASP A 258 3.79 -12.55 -16.75
N THR A 259 4.68 -13.40 -17.26
CA THR A 259 5.40 -14.40 -16.47
C THR A 259 6.45 -13.73 -15.60
N ALA A 260 6.84 -14.38 -14.49
CA ALA A 260 7.89 -13.84 -13.61
C ALA A 260 9.21 -13.61 -14.36
N GLN A 261 9.62 -14.56 -15.22
CA GLN A 261 10.85 -14.47 -16.01
C GLN A 261 10.84 -13.30 -17.00
N ALA A 262 9.71 -13.12 -17.72
CA ALA A 262 9.57 -12.00 -18.66
C ALA A 262 9.63 -10.65 -17.93
N LYS A 263 8.91 -10.51 -16.82
CA LYS A 263 8.95 -9.30 -15.99
C LYS A 263 10.34 -9.03 -15.44
N MET A 264 11.02 -10.02 -14.84
CA MET A 264 12.40 -9.86 -14.34
C MET A 264 13.35 -9.39 -15.42
N LYS A 265 13.24 -9.93 -16.65
CA LYS A 265 14.02 -9.48 -17.80
C LYS A 265 13.73 -8.02 -18.13
N ILE A 266 12.47 -7.62 -18.22
CA ILE A 266 12.07 -6.23 -18.49
C ILE A 266 12.61 -5.29 -17.38
N LEU A 267 12.51 -5.68 -16.13
CA LEU A 267 13.05 -4.91 -15.01
C LEU A 267 14.56 -4.67 -15.19
N ALA A 268 15.33 -5.72 -15.43
CA ALA A 268 16.79 -5.66 -15.61
C ALA A 268 17.19 -4.77 -16.81
N GLU A 269 16.50 -4.89 -17.95
CA GLU A 269 16.73 -4.07 -19.16
C GLU A 269 16.43 -2.59 -18.95
N ASN A 270 15.67 -2.26 -17.91
CA ASN A 270 15.32 -0.89 -17.53
C ASN A 270 16.09 -0.37 -16.29
N GLY A 271 17.16 -1.08 -15.89
CA GLY A 271 18.07 -0.60 -14.84
C GLY A 271 17.66 -0.95 -13.40
N VAL A 272 16.65 -1.80 -13.23
CA VAL A 272 16.27 -2.33 -11.91
C VAL A 272 17.23 -3.47 -11.51
N HIS A 273 17.73 -3.47 -10.28
CA HIS A 273 18.57 -4.52 -9.73
C HIS A 273 17.72 -5.73 -9.32
N VAL A 274 17.57 -6.69 -10.20
CA VAL A 274 16.69 -7.85 -9.99
C VAL A 274 17.35 -8.89 -9.09
N VAL A 275 16.58 -9.43 -8.14
CA VAL A 275 16.95 -10.61 -7.34
C VAL A 275 16.03 -11.78 -7.66
N GLU A 276 16.59 -12.99 -7.79
CA GLU A 276 15.83 -14.21 -8.09
C GLU A 276 15.19 -14.83 -6.86
N SER A 277 15.68 -14.49 -5.67
CA SER A 277 15.16 -14.98 -4.39
C SER A 277 14.78 -13.81 -3.49
N PRO A 278 13.60 -13.84 -2.86
CA PRO A 278 13.20 -12.78 -1.94
C PRO A 278 14.17 -12.67 -0.74
N ALA A 279 14.83 -13.76 -0.36
CA ALA A 279 15.84 -13.78 0.71
C ALA A 279 17.11 -12.96 0.40
N LYS A 280 17.28 -12.46 -0.82
CA LYS A 280 18.42 -11.66 -1.26
C LYS A 280 18.13 -10.16 -1.39
N ILE A 281 16.93 -9.73 -1.05
CA ILE A 281 16.52 -8.31 -1.18
C ILE A 281 17.42 -7.42 -0.32
N GLY A 282 17.60 -7.74 0.96
CA GLY A 282 18.42 -6.94 1.88
C GLY A 282 19.89 -6.87 1.46
N GLU A 283 20.48 -7.98 1.02
CA GLU A 283 21.86 -8.02 0.51
C GLU A 283 22.04 -7.14 -0.73
N MET A 284 21.04 -7.15 -1.64
CA MET A 284 21.09 -6.30 -2.84
C MET A 284 20.92 -4.82 -2.48
N VAL A 285 20.04 -4.47 -1.54
CA VAL A 285 19.91 -3.10 -1.03
C VAL A 285 21.23 -2.62 -0.46
N ALA A 286 21.89 -3.43 0.37
CA ALA A 286 23.20 -3.09 0.92
C ALA A 286 24.24 -2.85 -0.18
N LYS A 287 24.23 -3.67 -1.25
CA LYS A 287 25.15 -3.56 -2.37
C LYS A 287 24.96 -2.27 -3.19
N VAL A 288 23.71 -1.82 -3.38
CA VAL A 288 23.43 -0.63 -4.21
C VAL A 288 23.56 0.67 -3.44
N LEU A 289 23.59 0.61 -2.09
CA LEU A 289 23.77 1.76 -1.20
C LEU A 289 25.22 1.90 -0.67
N ALA A 290 26.08 0.90 -0.93
CA ALA A 290 27.51 0.95 -0.56
C ALA A 290 28.29 1.83 -1.53
#